data_8f6186243c42f23d4e5039129ac1644d
#
_entry.id   8f6186243c42f23d4e5039129ac1644d
#
_cell.length_a   1.000
_cell.length_b   1.000
_cell.length_c   1.000
_cell.angle_alpha   90.00
_cell.angle_beta   90.00
_cell.angle_gamma   90.00
#
_symmetry.space_group_name_H-M   'P 1'
#
loop_
_entity.id
_entity.type
_entity.pdbx_description
1 polymer ?
#
loop_
_entity_poly.entity_id
_entity_poly.type
_entity_poly.pdbx_seq_one_letter_code
_entity_poly.pdbx_strand_id
1 'polypeptide(L)'
;METNRPLGVTIIAILRIIGGIILLLGGIGLVTIAPFVGQLNVNTTSSTTDNDVPVTPNGTGINLSNNPTSFLFFAAFIGVIGSILIVLGIVSFVVAWGLLKGKGWAWTVTIIITIISLVFNALSIVSGNIGAIVGIIIDGVIIYYLYRPNVKSYFGRVRAPTI
;
A
#
# COMPACT_ATOMS: atom_id res chain seq x y z
N MET A 1 -16.99 21.76 26.47
CA MET A 1 -17.21 20.28 26.41
C MET A 1 -15.94 19.64 25.93
N GLU A 2 -15.14 19.08 26.84
CA GLU A 2 -13.99 18.25 26.47
C GLU A 2 -14.53 16.99 25.81
N THR A 3 -14.40 16.91 24.49
CA THR A 3 -14.66 15.68 23.78
C THR A 3 -13.53 14.72 24.12
N ASN A 4 -13.74 13.89 25.15
CA ASN A 4 -12.85 12.80 25.52
C ASN A 4 -12.70 11.89 24.31
N ARG A 5 -11.59 12.06 23.56
CA ARG A 5 -11.28 11.23 22.39
C ARG A 5 -11.06 9.78 22.86
N PRO A 6 -11.79 8.82 22.31
CA PRO A 6 -11.54 7.42 22.65
C PRO A 6 -10.08 7.07 22.29
N LEU A 7 -9.33 6.52 23.24
CA LEU A 7 -7.91 6.14 23.05
C LEU A 7 -7.68 5.35 21.77
N GLY A 8 -8.63 4.50 21.38
CA GLY A 8 -8.47 3.70 20.18
C GLY A 8 -8.54 4.48 18.87
N VAL A 9 -9.29 5.58 18.80
CA VAL A 9 -9.27 6.45 17.60
C VAL A 9 -7.90 7.05 17.43
N THR A 10 -7.26 7.44 18.53
CA THR A 10 -5.89 7.97 18.52
C THR A 10 -4.87 6.91 18.06
N ILE A 11 -4.98 5.68 18.56
CA ILE A 11 -4.11 4.55 18.17
C ILE A 11 -4.27 4.26 16.67
N ILE A 12 -5.50 4.17 16.17
CA ILE A 12 -5.77 3.93 14.75
C ILE A 12 -5.22 5.08 13.89
N ALA A 13 -5.36 6.33 14.32
CA ALA A 13 -4.82 7.47 13.59
C ALA A 13 -3.28 7.44 13.54
N ILE A 14 -2.62 7.09 14.64
CA ILE A 14 -1.16 6.94 14.69
C ILE A 14 -0.71 5.81 13.75
N LEU A 15 -1.39 4.66 13.80
CA LEU A 15 -1.09 3.53 12.91
C LEU A 15 -1.25 3.92 11.42
N ARG A 16 -2.27 4.72 11.09
CA ARG A 16 -2.49 5.27 9.74
C ARG A 16 -1.38 6.24 9.32
N ILE A 17 -0.90 7.07 10.22
CA ILE A 17 0.22 7.99 9.94
C ILE A 17 1.48 7.19 9.65
N ILE A 18 1.82 6.20 10.49
CA ILE A 18 2.99 5.33 10.29
C ILE A 18 2.87 4.59 8.95
N GLY A 19 1.73 3.99 8.65
CA GLY A 19 1.46 3.33 7.36
C GLY A 19 1.60 4.30 6.18
N GLY A 20 1.08 5.52 6.30
CA GLY A 20 1.22 6.57 5.29
C GLY A 20 2.67 6.96 5.03
N ILE A 21 3.51 7.06 6.07
CA ILE A 21 4.95 7.33 5.94
C ILE A 21 5.63 6.19 5.17
N ILE A 22 5.36 4.94 5.53
CA ILE A 22 5.93 3.77 4.86
C ILE A 22 5.55 3.74 3.37
N LEU A 23 4.28 4.02 3.04
CA LEU A 23 3.80 4.08 1.66
C LEU A 23 4.47 5.22 0.87
N LEU A 24 4.63 6.40 1.47
CA LEU A 24 5.31 7.52 0.83
C LEU A 24 6.78 7.21 0.56
N LEU A 25 7.52 6.73 1.55
CA LEU A 25 8.93 6.38 1.39
C LEU A 25 9.12 5.25 0.38
N GLY A 26 8.28 4.22 0.44
CA GLY A 26 8.27 3.13 -0.53
C GLY A 26 7.95 3.60 -1.95
N GLY A 27 6.95 4.45 -2.11
CA GLY A 27 6.56 5.02 -3.39
C GLY A 27 7.65 5.91 -4.00
N ILE A 28 8.24 6.81 -3.20
CA ILE A 28 9.37 7.65 -3.64
C ILE A 28 10.56 6.76 -4.02
N GLY A 29 10.88 5.74 -3.22
CA GLY A 29 11.94 4.78 -3.52
C GLY A 29 11.74 4.09 -4.87
N LEU A 30 10.53 3.60 -5.16
CA LEU A 30 10.22 2.95 -6.44
C LEU A 30 10.32 3.92 -7.62
N VAL A 31 9.80 5.14 -7.48
CA VAL A 31 9.89 6.15 -8.56
C VAL A 31 11.33 6.55 -8.84
N THR A 32 12.17 6.66 -7.82
CA THR A 32 13.59 7.02 -7.99
C THR A 32 14.42 5.88 -8.58
N ILE A 33 14.10 4.62 -8.26
CA ILE A 33 14.83 3.45 -8.76
C ILE A 33 14.41 3.10 -10.20
N ALA A 34 13.15 3.36 -10.59
CA ALA A 34 12.63 3.02 -11.91
C ALA A 34 13.53 3.44 -13.10
N PRO A 35 14.05 4.70 -13.17
CA PRO A 35 14.94 5.11 -14.27
C PRO A 35 16.30 4.40 -14.23
N PHE A 36 16.84 4.08 -13.05
CA PHE A 36 18.10 3.35 -12.93
C PHE A 36 17.99 1.92 -13.44
N VAL A 37 16.89 1.26 -13.17
CA VAL A 37 16.58 -0.07 -13.68
C VAL A 37 16.53 -0.04 -15.20
N GLY A 38 15.95 0.99 -15.82
CA GLY A 38 15.93 1.17 -17.27
C GLY A 38 17.33 1.34 -17.88
N GLN A 39 18.25 2.03 -17.18
CA GLN A 39 19.60 2.30 -17.70
C GLN A 39 20.56 1.10 -17.58
N LEU A 40 20.39 0.24 -16.57
CA LEU A 40 21.24 -0.94 -16.36
C LEU A 40 21.22 -1.89 -17.57
N ASN A 41 20.10 -1.97 -18.28
CA ASN A 41 19.98 -2.87 -19.43
C ASN A 41 20.57 -2.27 -20.73
N VAL A 42 20.59 -0.95 -20.88
CA VAL A 42 21.17 -0.31 -22.06
C VAL A 42 22.69 -0.47 -22.09
N ASN A 43 23.33 -0.47 -20.91
CA ASN A 43 24.79 -0.59 -20.80
C ASN A 43 25.30 -2.04 -20.98
N THR A 44 24.48 -3.05 -20.70
CA THR A 44 24.87 -4.46 -20.92
C THR A 44 24.72 -4.89 -22.37
N THR A 45 23.88 -4.20 -23.15
CA THR A 45 23.70 -4.51 -24.60
C THR A 45 24.75 -3.86 -25.50
N SER A 46 25.45 -2.86 -25.02
CA SER A 46 26.49 -2.15 -25.84
C SER A 46 27.89 -2.76 -25.78
N SER A 47 28.11 -3.83 -25.02
CA SER A 47 29.45 -4.44 -24.88
C SER A 47 29.58 -5.86 -25.48
N THR A 48 28.59 -6.35 -26.22
CA THR A 48 28.71 -7.64 -26.95
C THR A 48 28.44 -7.46 -28.45
N THR A 49 29.30 -6.76 -29.12
CA THR A 49 29.66 -7.05 -30.51
C THR A 49 30.89 -7.96 -30.42
N ASP A 50 30.66 -9.27 -30.25
CA ASP A 50 31.50 -10.27 -30.85
C ASP A 50 30.88 -11.67 -30.69
N ASN A 51 30.80 -12.32 -31.79
CA ASN A 51 30.47 -13.65 -32.22
C ASN A 51 30.68 -14.79 -31.21
N ASP A 52 29.76 -15.78 -31.32
CA ASP A 52 29.94 -17.18 -30.94
C ASP A 52 29.78 -17.56 -29.44
N VAL A 53 28.52 -17.67 -28.97
CA VAL A 53 28.21 -18.60 -27.90
C VAL A 53 27.05 -19.47 -28.33
N PRO A 54 27.20 -20.84 -28.32
CA PRO A 54 26.10 -21.75 -28.64
C PRO A 54 25.01 -21.66 -27.60
N VAL A 55 23.79 -21.43 -28.04
CA VAL A 55 22.58 -21.40 -27.22
C VAL A 55 22.30 -22.80 -26.71
N THR A 56 22.47 -23.07 -25.42
CA THR A 56 21.94 -24.28 -24.78
C THR A 56 20.43 -24.14 -24.62
N PRO A 57 19.62 -25.07 -25.15
CA PRO A 57 18.18 -25.01 -25.07
C PRO A 57 17.70 -25.74 -23.80
N ASN A 58 17.80 -25.13 -22.63
CA ASN A 58 17.04 -25.57 -21.45
C ASN A 58 17.21 -24.56 -20.30
N GLY A 59 16.34 -23.60 -20.30
CA GLY A 59 16.15 -22.69 -19.17
C GLY A 59 14.79 -22.02 -19.32
N THR A 60 13.81 -22.45 -18.53
CA THR A 60 12.53 -21.75 -18.30
C THR A 60 12.79 -20.45 -17.51
N GLY A 61 13.77 -19.68 -17.96
CA GLY A 61 13.99 -18.32 -17.53
C GLY A 61 13.25 -17.38 -18.48
N ILE A 62 12.42 -16.51 -17.96
CA ILE A 62 11.88 -15.38 -18.72
C ILE A 62 13.11 -14.60 -19.23
N ASN A 63 13.49 -14.79 -20.51
CA ASN A 63 14.55 -14.05 -21.15
C ASN A 63 14.11 -12.59 -21.34
N LEU A 64 14.19 -11.82 -20.27
CA LEU A 64 13.98 -10.36 -20.28
C LEU A 64 15.13 -9.61 -20.98
N SER A 65 16.25 -10.32 -21.29
CA SER A 65 17.47 -9.66 -21.75
C SER A 65 17.52 -9.32 -23.25
N ASN A 66 16.63 -9.85 -24.08
CA ASN A 66 16.72 -9.69 -25.53
C ASN A 66 15.73 -8.69 -26.14
N ASN A 67 14.93 -8.00 -25.32
CA ASN A 67 13.99 -7.01 -25.81
C ASN A 67 14.09 -5.73 -24.95
N PRO A 68 14.77 -4.68 -25.44
CA PRO A 68 14.88 -3.41 -24.69
C PRO A 68 13.51 -2.80 -24.36
N THR A 69 12.49 -3.09 -25.17
CA THR A 69 11.11 -2.66 -24.94
C THR A 69 10.50 -3.30 -23.70
N SER A 70 10.73 -4.61 -23.44
CA SER A 70 10.17 -5.28 -22.24
C SER A 70 10.69 -4.68 -20.95
N PHE A 71 11.93 -4.25 -20.94
CA PHE A 71 12.56 -3.67 -19.76
C PHE A 71 12.10 -2.24 -19.50
N LEU A 72 11.87 -1.46 -20.56
CA LEU A 72 11.25 -0.14 -20.45
C LEU A 72 9.81 -0.23 -19.93
N PHE A 73 9.04 -1.23 -20.37
CA PHE A 73 7.71 -1.50 -19.82
C PHE A 73 7.76 -1.87 -18.33
N PHE A 74 8.74 -2.68 -17.91
CA PHE A 74 8.91 -3.05 -16.51
C PHE A 74 9.30 -1.85 -15.65
N ALA A 75 10.24 -1.01 -16.11
CA ALA A 75 10.61 0.22 -15.42
C ALA A 75 9.43 1.22 -15.33
N ALA A 76 8.66 1.38 -16.41
CA ALA A 76 7.46 2.19 -16.42
C ALA A 76 6.40 1.66 -15.44
N PHE A 77 6.22 0.34 -15.37
CA PHE A 77 5.28 -0.31 -14.44
C PHE A 77 5.66 -0.07 -12.97
N ILE A 78 6.96 -0.17 -12.63
CA ILE A 78 7.48 0.18 -11.30
C ILE A 78 7.22 1.66 -10.98
N GLY A 79 7.43 2.56 -11.92
CA GLY A 79 7.18 3.99 -11.75
C GLY A 79 5.69 4.29 -11.51
N VAL A 80 4.80 3.63 -12.23
CA VAL A 80 3.34 3.75 -12.04
C VAL A 80 2.93 3.25 -10.66
N ILE A 81 3.41 2.08 -10.24
CA ILE A 81 3.12 1.56 -8.90
C ILE A 81 3.65 2.52 -7.83
N GLY A 82 4.86 3.03 -7.97
CA GLY A 82 5.43 4.00 -7.03
C GLY A 82 4.59 5.27 -6.91
N SER A 83 4.08 5.80 -8.03
CA SER A 83 3.22 6.99 -8.03
C SER A 83 1.88 6.73 -7.32
N ILE A 84 1.28 5.56 -7.53
CA ILE A 84 0.06 5.15 -6.83
C ILE A 84 0.30 5.07 -5.31
N LEU A 85 1.43 4.51 -4.88
CA LEU A 85 1.78 4.42 -3.45
C LEU A 85 1.96 5.80 -2.82
N ILE A 86 2.54 6.77 -3.54
CA ILE A 86 2.66 8.15 -3.06
C ILE A 86 1.26 8.75 -2.83
N VAL A 87 0.36 8.62 -3.80
CA VAL A 87 -1.02 9.13 -3.68
C VAL A 87 -1.73 8.48 -2.50
N LEU A 88 -1.63 7.16 -2.34
CA LEU A 88 -2.22 6.44 -1.20
C LEU A 88 -1.61 6.87 0.14
N GLY A 89 -0.31 7.16 0.18
CA GLY A 89 0.36 7.71 1.34
C GLY A 89 -0.23 9.06 1.76
N ILE A 90 -0.42 9.99 0.81
CA ILE A 90 -1.04 11.30 1.05
C ILE A 90 -2.49 11.13 1.55
N VAL A 91 -3.27 10.29 0.90
CA VAL A 91 -4.66 9.99 1.32
C VAL A 91 -4.69 9.46 2.75
N SER A 92 -3.74 8.61 3.16
CA SER A 92 -3.64 8.09 4.52
C SER A 92 -3.47 9.20 5.56
N PHE A 93 -2.69 10.25 5.27
CA PHE A 93 -2.55 11.42 6.15
C PHE A 93 -3.86 12.21 6.27
N VAL A 94 -4.54 12.44 5.15
CA VAL A 94 -5.83 13.16 5.14
C VAL A 94 -6.88 12.41 5.96
N VAL A 95 -6.92 11.08 5.82
CA VAL A 95 -7.83 10.21 6.58
C VAL A 95 -7.47 10.23 8.07
N ALA A 96 -6.18 10.11 8.42
CA ALA A 96 -5.73 10.18 9.82
C ALA A 96 -6.12 11.50 10.48
N TRP A 97 -5.95 12.62 9.78
CA TRP A 97 -6.38 13.93 10.25
C TRP A 97 -7.90 14.02 10.42
N GLY A 98 -8.67 13.46 9.49
CA GLY A 98 -10.12 13.36 9.58
C GLY A 98 -10.59 12.53 10.78
N LEU A 99 -9.91 11.41 11.07
CA LEU A 99 -10.17 10.57 12.25
C LEU A 99 -9.91 11.33 13.55
N LEU A 100 -8.80 12.06 13.64
CA LEU A 100 -8.47 12.87 14.82
C LEU A 100 -9.47 14.00 15.05
N LYS A 101 -10.08 14.53 13.98
CA LYS A 101 -11.15 15.54 14.09
C LYS A 101 -12.57 14.97 14.27
N GLY A 102 -12.71 13.66 14.36
CA GLY A 102 -14.01 13.00 14.55
C GLY A 102 -14.97 13.16 13.36
N LYS A 103 -14.44 13.39 12.14
CA LYS A 103 -15.28 13.56 10.96
C LYS A 103 -15.89 12.22 10.53
N GLY A 104 -17.20 12.14 10.41
CA GLY A 104 -17.92 10.92 10.03
C GLY A 104 -17.50 10.33 8.68
N TRP A 105 -17.06 11.17 7.70
CA TRP A 105 -16.55 10.67 6.42
C TRP A 105 -15.23 9.87 6.58
N ALA A 106 -14.35 10.29 7.49
CA ALA A 106 -13.08 9.61 7.73
C ALA A 106 -13.30 8.21 8.30
N TRP A 107 -14.33 8.03 9.14
CA TRP A 107 -14.74 6.71 9.63
C TRP A 107 -15.18 5.78 8.49
N THR A 108 -16.04 6.28 7.58
CA THR A 108 -16.50 5.49 6.42
C THR A 108 -15.35 5.12 5.49
N VAL A 109 -14.48 6.09 5.15
CA VAL A 109 -13.31 5.86 4.30
C VAL A 109 -12.35 4.85 4.92
N THR A 110 -12.11 4.96 6.24
CA THR A 110 -11.25 4.00 6.96
C THR A 110 -11.78 2.59 6.87
N ILE A 111 -13.09 2.37 7.08
CA ILE A 111 -13.70 1.04 6.96
C ILE A 111 -13.53 0.48 5.54
N ILE A 112 -13.84 1.29 4.52
CA ILE A 112 -13.73 0.86 3.11
C ILE A 112 -12.30 0.44 2.80
N ILE A 113 -11.31 1.26 3.15
CA ILE A 113 -9.89 0.95 2.91
C ILE A 113 -9.47 -0.31 3.68
N THR A 114 -9.93 -0.46 4.94
CA THR A 114 -9.56 -1.64 5.75
C THR A 114 -10.19 -2.92 5.20
N ILE A 115 -11.42 -2.87 4.67
CA ILE A 115 -12.04 -4.03 4.01
C ILE A 115 -11.27 -4.39 2.74
N ILE A 116 -10.90 -3.41 1.92
CA ILE A 116 -10.08 -3.63 0.72
C ILE A 116 -8.73 -4.25 1.10
N SER A 117 -8.05 -3.71 2.11
CA SER A 117 -6.79 -4.26 2.65
C SER A 117 -6.95 -5.71 3.09
N LEU A 118 -8.02 -6.02 3.82
CA LEU A 118 -8.34 -7.38 4.28
C LEU A 118 -8.45 -8.36 3.11
N VAL A 119 -9.15 -7.98 2.04
CA VAL A 119 -9.29 -8.81 0.83
C VAL A 119 -7.94 -9.04 0.17
N PHE A 120 -7.12 -8.00 0.00
CA PHE A 120 -5.78 -8.13 -0.57
C PHE A 120 -4.85 -9.00 0.29
N ASN A 121 -4.90 -8.84 1.61
CA ASN A 121 -4.13 -9.67 2.55
C ASN A 121 -4.58 -11.15 2.46
N ALA A 122 -5.89 -11.41 2.36
CA ALA A 122 -6.42 -12.76 2.20
C ALA A 122 -5.92 -13.41 0.89
N LEU A 123 -5.96 -12.68 -0.23
CA LEU A 123 -5.41 -13.16 -1.51
C LEU A 123 -3.89 -13.40 -1.44
N SER A 124 -3.16 -12.54 -0.71
CA SER A 124 -1.71 -12.68 -0.51
C SER A 124 -1.35 -13.95 0.27
N ILE A 125 -2.18 -14.39 1.22
CA ILE A 125 -1.98 -15.66 1.93
C ILE A 125 -2.11 -16.84 0.97
N VAL A 126 -3.11 -16.82 0.09
CA VAL A 126 -3.29 -17.87 -0.94
C VAL A 126 -2.06 -17.96 -1.86
N SER A 127 -1.39 -16.82 -2.10
CA SER A 127 -0.13 -16.74 -2.86
C SER A 127 1.11 -17.15 -2.05
N GLY A 128 0.95 -17.63 -0.81
CA GLY A 128 2.05 -18.11 0.05
C GLY A 128 2.75 -17.01 0.87
N ASN A 129 2.23 -15.79 0.91
CA ASN A 129 2.83 -14.71 1.70
C ASN A 129 2.38 -14.77 3.16
N ILE A 130 3.18 -15.42 4.01
CA ILE A 130 2.90 -15.57 5.44
C ILE A 130 2.83 -14.22 6.17
N GLY A 131 3.55 -13.21 5.69
CA GLY A 131 3.52 -11.85 6.26
C GLY A 131 2.13 -11.19 6.22
N ALA A 132 1.26 -11.60 5.29
CA ALA A 132 -0.10 -11.09 5.18
C ALA A 132 -1.00 -11.47 6.38
N ILE A 133 -0.62 -12.50 7.17
CA ILE A 133 -1.35 -12.89 8.39
C ILE A 133 -1.34 -11.74 9.40
N VAL A 134 -0.20 -11.07 9.56
CA VAL A 134 -0.07 -9.91 10.45
C VAL A 134 -0.98 -8.77 9.98
N GLY A 135 -1.06 -8.55 8.66
CA GLY A 135 -1.97 -7.57 8.06
C GLY A 135 -3.43 -7.86 8.40
N ILE A 136 -3.88 -9.10 8.26
CA ILE A 136 -5.26 -9.52 8.60
C ILE A 136 -5.58 -9.29 10.07
N ILE A 137 -4.64 -9.60 10.97
CA ILE A 137 -4.84 -9.38 12.41
C ILE A 137 -5.01 -7.89 12.69
N ILE A 138 -4.15 -7.04 12.12
CA ILE A 138 -4.23 -5.59 12.29
C ILE A 138 -5.55 -5.05 11.72
N ASP A 139 -5.93 -5.44 10.50
CA ASP A 139 -7.16 -5.02 9.86
C ASP A 139 -8.39 -5.45 10.67
N GLY A 140 -8.39 -6.69 11.20
CA GLY A 140 -9.45 -7.21 12.07
C GLY A 140 -9.58 -6.41 13.37
N VAL A 141 -8.47 -6.07 14.02
CA VAL A 141 -8.46 -5.23 15.23
C VAL A 141 -9.00 -3.83 14.93
N ILE A 142 -8.62 -3.23 13.80
CA ILE A 142 -9.11 -1.92 13.38
C ILE A 142 -10.62 -1.96 13.17
N ILE A 143 -11.14 -2.95 12.43
CA ILE A 143 -12.57 -3.12 12.19
C ILE A 143 -13.31 -3.30 13.50
N TYR A 144 -12.87 -4.25 14.34
CA TYR A 144 -13.48 -4.48 15.66
C TYR A 144 -13.59 -3.21 16.48
N TYR A 145 -12.51 -2.41 16.48
CA TYR A 145 -12.47 -1.17 17.28
C TYR A 145 -13.37 -0.07 16.70
N LEU A 146 -13.44 0.07 15.37
CA LEU A 146 -14.31 1.04 14.71
C LEU A 146 -15.80 0.74 14.91
N TYR A 147 -16.17 -0.53 15.09
CA TYR A 147 -17.56 -0.94 15.33
C TYR A 147 -18.00 -0.79 16.78
N ARG A 148 -17.11 -0.47 17.69
CA ARG A 148 -17.43 -0.27 19.10
C ARG A 148 -18.39 0.91 19.29
N PRO A 149 -19.45 0.80 20.13
CA PRO A 149 -20.48 1.84 20.27
C PRO A 149 -19.92 3.21 20.68
N ASN A 150 -18.90 3.23 21.56
CA ASN A 150 -18.23 4.46 21.99
C ASN A 150 -17.50 5.19 20.85
N VAL A 151 -17.01 4.46 19.84
CA VAL A 151 -16.34 5.03 18.67
C VAL A 151 -17.38 5.54 17.68
N LYS A 152 -18.46 4.78 17.45
CA LYS A 152 -19.57 5.22 16.60
C LYS A 152 -20.21 6.53 17.11
N SER A 153 -20.37 6.69 18.42
CA SER A 153 -20.91 7.92 19.01
C SER A 153 -19.98 9.12 18.79
N TYR A 154 -18.66 8.93 18.87
CA TYR A 154 -17.67 9.97 18.60
C TYR A 154 -17.77 10.52 17.15
N PHE A 155 -18.11 9.67 16.18
CA PHE A 155 -18.32 10.06 14.79
C PHE A 155 -19.76 10.46 14.46
N GLY A 156 -20.62 10.67 15.45
CA GLY A 156 -22.02 11.07 15.28
C GLY A 156 -22.89 10.03 14.56
N ARG A 157 -22.52 8.74 14.60
CA ARG A 157 -23.23 7.65 13.92
C ARG A 157 -24.25 6.93 14.80
N VAL A 158 -24.30 7.24 16.09
CA VAL A 158 -25.34 6.76 17.02
C VAL A 158 -26.21 7.96 17.34
N ARG A 159 -27.47 7.94 16.92
CA ARG A 159 -28.49 8.84 17.46
C ARG A 159 -28.63 8.53 18.95
N ALA A 160 -28.47 9.56 19.80
CA ALA A 160 -28.88 9.44 21.19
C ALA A 160 -30.34 8.97 21.20
N PRO A 161 -30.72 7.98 22.04
CA PRO A 161 -32.11 7.65 22.21
C PRO A 161 -32.82 8.92 22.66
N THR A 162 -33.80 9.39 21.91
CA THR A 162 -34.74 10.43 22.32
C THR A 162 -35.55 9.82 23.45
N ILE A 163 -35.24 10.27 24.67
CA ILE A 163 -36.08 10.04 25.85
C ILE A 163 -37.28 10.98 25.75
#